data_5f414834d5329915c3b5c693ebbcc99d
#
_entry.id   5f414834d5329915c3b5c693ebbcc99d
#
_cell.length_a   1.000
_cell.length_b   1.000
_cell.length_c   1.000
_cell.angle_alpha   90.00
_cell.angle_beta   90.00
_cell.angle_gamma   90.00
#
_symmetry.space_group_name_H-M   'P 1'
#
loop_
_entity.id
_entity.type
_entity.pdbx_description
1 polymer ?
#
loop_
_entity_poly.entity_id
_entity_poly.type
_entity_poly.pdbx_seq_one_letter_code
_entity_poly.pdbx_strand_id
1 'polypeptide(L)'
;FGMLILALFFIIPSFIQSISDIAGNISTIYQNFINYIEEISSKYPNSTVEYVQAAIQDAMPSYLETFKSWAANLAPSIANASISIVRWVLNFIVAIIVSIYMLLDKDILSRSFKRIVYSIFRKEHAIYVWSTFKHANDIFSGFIIGKTIDSLIIGIICLLGMKLFNIGSSYTVIVSIFVGLTNMIPYFGPFIGAIPSILVISLSVSPKQGLAFLIFVIILQQFDGNILGPKILGDKTGLRPIWIIFAITVGGWIGGIVGMF
;
A
#
# COMPACT_ATOMS: atom_id res chain seq x y z
N PHE A 1 9.35 -4.80 -12.39
CA PHE A 1 8.69 -3.49 -12.25
C PHE A 1 7.53 -3.32 -13.24
N GLY A 2 7.70 -3.55 -14.57
CA GLY A 2 6.64 -3.41 -15.57
C GLY A 2 5.41 -4.29 -15.29
N MET A 3 5.62 -5.54 -14.85
CA MET A 3 4.54 -6.47 -14.51
C MET A 3 3.76 -6.04 -13.25
N LEU A 4 4.44 -5.43 -12.27
CA LEU A 4 3.81 -4.84 -11.07
C LEU A 4 2.92 -3.65 -11.42
N ILE A 5 3.38 -2.78 -12.32
CA ILE A 5 2.62 -1.61 -12.76
C ILE A 5 1.43 -2.03 -13.63
N LEU A 6 1.58 -3.05 -14.50
CA LEU A 6 0.45 -3.64 -15.23
C LEU A 6 -0.57 -4.26 -14.29
N ALA A 7 -0.11 -4.98 -13.25
CA ALA A 7 -1.01 -5.53 -12.23
C ALA A 7 -1.79 -4.42 -11.50
N LEU A 8 -1.12 -3.34 -11.09
CA LEU A 8 -1.77 -2.15 -10.52
C LEU A 8 -2.85 -1.57 -11.44
N PHE A 9 -2.56 -1.50 -12.73
CA PHE A 9 -3.47 -0.94 -13.72
C PHE A 9 -4.78 -1.71 -13.84
N PHE A 10 -4.76 -3.04 -13.71
CA PHE A 10 -5.97 -3.87 -13.73
C PHE A 10 -6.66 -3.93 -12.37
N ILE A 11 -5.93 -3.83 -11.29
CA ILE A 11 -6.45 -4.03 -9.93
C ILE A 11 -7.05 -2.75 -9.37
N ILE A 12 -6.43 -1.59 -9.60
CA ILE A 12 -6.96 -0.31 -9.12
C ILE A 12 -8.39 -0.06 -9.61
N PRO A 13 -8.75 -0.18 -10.90
CA PRO A 13 -10.12 -0.01 -11.35
C PRO A 13 -11.10 -1.00 -10.70
N SER A 14 -10.71 -2.29 -10.59
CA SER A 14 -11.55 -3.31 -9.98
C SER A 14 -11.75 -3.07 -8.47
N PHE A 15 -10.71 -2.60 -7.79
CA PHE A 15 -10.79 -2.24 -6.37
C PHE A 15 -11.69 -1.01 -6.14
N ILE A 16 -11.58 -0.02 -7.01
CA ILE A 16 -12.41 1.18 -6.98
C ILE A 16 -13.88 0.85 -7.29
N GLN A 17 -14.12 -0.04 -8.25
CA GLN A 17 -15.48 -0.52 -8.53
C GLN A 17 -16.06 -1.22 -7.31
N SER A 18 -15.29 -2.08 -6.63
CA SER A 18 -15.71 -2.71 -5.37
C SER A 18 -16.05 -1.69 -4.29
N ILE A 19 -15.27 -0.60 -4.16
CA ILE A 19 -15.57 0.49 -3.21
C ILE A 19 -16.87 1.21 -3.61
N SER A 20 -17.09 1.46 -4.90
CA SER A 20 -18.30 2.10 -5.39
C SER A 20 -19.54 1.23 -5.14
N ASP A 21 -19.45 -0.07 -5.37
CA ASP A 21 -20.53 -1.04 -5.11
C ASP A 21 -20.86 -1.11 -3.60
N ILE A 22 -19.83 -1.06 -2.75
CA ILE A 22 -20.00 -0.97 -1.29
C ILE A 22 -20.70 0.33 -0.92
N ALA A 23 -20.28 1.46 -1.47
CA ALA A 23 -20.90 2.75 -1.18
C ALA A 23 -22.38 2.80 -1.60
N GLY A 24 -22.73 2.19 -2.74
CA GLY A 24 -24.10 2.04 -3.20
C GLY A 24 -24.97 1.19 -2.26
N ASN A 25 -24.38 0.16 -1.64
CA ASN A 25 -25.08 -0.79 -0.77
C ASN A 25 -24.86 -0.54 0.73
N ILE A 26 -24.19 0.55 1.10
CA ILE A 26 -23.72 0.76 2.48
C ILE A 26 -24.87 0.82 3.50
N SER A 27 -26.04 1.31 3.10
CA SER A 27 -27.22 1.34 3.97
C SER A 27 -27.73 -0.07 4.31
N THR A 28 -27.75 -0.97 3.32
CA THR A 28 -28.11 -2.38 3.50
C THR A 28 -27.08 -3.10 4.37
N ILE A 29 -25.82 -2.83 4.13
CA ILE A 29 -24.69 -3.38 4.89
C ILE A 29 -24.77 -2.95 6.36
N TYR A 30 -25.05 -1.67 6.61
CA TYR A 30 -25.25 -1.14 7.95
C TYR A 30 -26.41 -1.82 8.66
N GLN A 31 -27.56 -1.98 8.02
CA GLN A 31 -28.71 -2.69 8.60
C GLN A 31 -28.35 -4.14 8.94
N ASN A 32 -27.67 -4.84 8.05
CA ASN A 32 -27.22 -6.22 8.32
C ASN A 32 -26.26 -6.29 9.51
N PHE A 33 -25.39 -5.28 9.65
CA PHE A 33 -24.46 -5.20 10.79
C PHE A 33 -25.19 -4.94 12.10
N ILE A 34 -26.17 -4.02 12.12
CA ILE A 34 -27.02 -3.75 13.29
C ILE A 34 -27.81 -5.00 13.68
N ASN A 35 -28.48 -5.65 12.72
CA ASN A 35 -29.21 -6.89 12.98
C ASN A 35 -28.31 -8.00 13.58
N TYR A 36 -27.06 -8.07 13.12
CA TYR A 36 -26.09 -9.03 13.66
C TYR A 36 -25.70 -8.68 15.11
N ILE A 37 -25.54 -7.40 15.45
CA ILE A 37 -25.28 -6.96 16.84
C ILE A 37 -26.51 -7.23 17.72
N GLU A 38 -27.72 -6.99 17.22
CA GLU A 38 -28.95 -7.29 17.94
C GLU A 38 -29.09 -8.80 18.22
N GLU A 39 -28.76 -9.66 17.26
CA GLU A 39 -28.71 -11.12 17.47
C GLU A 39 -27.72 -11.51 18.57
N ILE A 40 -26.54 -10.89 18.59
CA ILE A 40 -25.55 -11.15 19.66
C ILE A 40 -26.04 -10.62 21.00
N SER A 41 -26.62 -9.41 21.04
CA SER A 41 -27.14 -8.80 22.25
C SER A 41 -28.27 -9.64 22.88
N SER A 42 -29.15 -10.19 22.04
CA SER A 42 -30.20 -11.07 22.48
C SER A 42 -29.69 -12.40 23.05
N LYS A 43 -28.58 -12.90 22.55
CA LYS A 43 -27.94 -14.16 22.98
C LYS A 43 -27.10 -14.01 24.25
N TYR A 44 -26.53 -12.81 24.46
CA TYR A 44 -25.63 -12.48 25.57
C TYR A 44 -26.02 -11.12 26.17
N PRO A 45 -27.16 -11.06 26.93
CA PRO A 45 -27.59 -9.80 27.52
C PRO A 45 -26.58 -9.35 28.59
N ASN A 46 -25.80 -8.36 28.24
CA ASN A 46 -24.81 -7.74 29.11
C ASN A 46 -24.82 -6.22 28.87
N SER A 47 -24.77 -5.44 29.93
CA SER A 47 -24.73 -3.98 29.88
C SER A 47 -23.63 -3.42 28.97
N THR A 48 -22.51 -4.14 28.83
CA THR A 48 -21.41 -3.78 27.94
C THR A 48 -21.80 -3.88 26.44
N VAL A 49 -22.59 -4.89 26.07
CA VAL A 49 -23.05 -5.08 24.68
C VAL A 49 -24.07 -4.01 24.30
N GLU A 50 -24.99 -3.68 25.19
CA GLU A 50 -25.97 -2.60 25.02
C GLU A 50 -25.28 -1.23 24.86
N TYR A 51 -24.28 -0.95 25.69
CA TYR A 51 -23.50 0.29 25.58
C TYR A 51 -22.75 0.40 24.23
N VAL A 52 -22.12 -0.69 23.81
CA VAL A 52 -21.43 -0.75 22.50
C VAL A 52 -22.42 -0.59 21.35
N GLN A 53 -23.60 -1.21 21.43
CA GLN A 53 -24.65 -1.07 20.43
C GLN A 53 -25.13 0.39 20.32
N ALA A 54 -25.40 1.04 21.45
CA ALA A 54 -25.82 2.45 21.48
C ALA A 54 -24.74 3.37 20.90
N ALA A 55 -23.47 3.16 21.27
CA ALA A 55 -22.34 3.94 20.75
C ALA A 55 -22.16 3.78 19.23
N ILE A 56 -22.36 2.57 18.71
CA ILE A 56 -22.31 2.30 17.26
C ILE A 56 -23.48 2.97 16.55
N GLN A 57 -24.69 2.86 17.07
CA GLN A 57 -25.88 3.49 16.47
C GLN A 57 -25.79 5.01 16.42
N ASP A 58 -25.14 5.63 17.39
CA ASP A 58 -24.96 7.08 17.44
C ASP A 58 -23.84 7.56 16.50
N ALA A 59 -22.69 6.92 16.54
CA ALA A 59 -21.50 7.37 15.79
C ALA A 59 -21.52 6.95 14.30
N MET A 60 -22.01 5.75 13.97
CA MET A 60 -21.89 5.15 12.66
C MET A 60 -22.56 5.95 11.52
N PRO A 61 -23.75 6.56 11.66
CA PRO A 61 -24.38 7.30 10.58
C PRO A 61 -23.50 8.41 10.01
N SER A 62 -22.79 9.14 10.84
CA SER A 62 -21.89 10.22 10.42
C SER A 62 -20.69 9.70 9.62
N TYR A 63 -20.11 8.57 10.03
CA TYR A 63 -19.03 7.91 9.27
C TYR A 63 -19.52 7.33 7.94
N LEU A 64 -20.75 6.81 7.90
CA LEU A 64 -21.35 6.30 6.67
C LEU A 64 -21.60 7.39 5.64
N GLU A 65 -22.10 8.56 6.05
CA GLU A 65 -22.28 9.72 5.17
C GLU A 65 -20.93 10.23 4.66
N THR A 66 -19.92 10.29 5.54
CA THR A 66 -18.55 10.66 5.14
C THR A 66 -17.99 9.66 4.13
N PHE A 67 -18.16 8.36 4.35
CA PHE A 67 -17.74 7.32 3.41
C PHE A 67 -18.47 7.38 2.09
N LYS A 68 -19.81 7.57 2.09
CA LYS A 68 -20.60 7.76 0.86
C LYS A 68 -20.11 8.95 0.05
N SER A 69 -19.91 10.09 0.70
CA SER A 69 -19.43 11.31 0.03
C SER A 69 -18.03 11.12 -0.55
N TRP A 70 -17.13 10.46 0.19
CA TRP A 70 -15.79 10.12 -0.28
C TRP A 70 -15.84 9.15 -1.47
N ALA A 71 -16.63 8.08 -1.40
CA ALA A 71 -16.78 7.10 -2.47
C ALA A 71 -17.48 7.69 -3.72
N ALA A 72 -18.47 8.55 -3.54
CA ALA A 72 -19.12 9.27 -4.62
C ALA A 72 -18.16 10.21 -5.37
N ASN A 73 -17.19 10.79 -4.68
CA ASN A 73 -16.14 11.62 -5.28
C ASN A 73 -15.05 10.81 -5.98
N LEU A 74 -14.91 9.52 -5.67
CA LEU A 74 -13.99 8.63 -6.39
C LEU A 74 -14.48 8.31 -7.81
N ALA A 75 -15.78 8.07 -8.01
CA ALA A 75 -16.35 7.69 -9.31
C ALA A 75 -16.12 8.75 -10.42
N PRO A 76 -16.38 10.05 -10.21
CA PRO A 76 -16.05 11.09 -11.18
C PRO A 76 -14.54 11.23 -11.41
N SER A 77 -13.75 11.06 -10.36
CA SER A 77 -12.29 11.11 -10.47
C SER A 77 -11.76 10.00 -11.38
N ILE A 78 -12.42 8.85 -11.41
CA ILE A 78 -12.07 7.72 -12.29
C ILE A 78 -12.56 7.93 -13.71
N ALA A 79 -13.79 8.47 -13.90
CA ALA A 79 -14.29 8.81 -15.21
C ALA A 79 -13.38 9.85 -15.90
N ASN A 80 -12.92 10.85 -15.16
CA ASN A 80 -11.89 11.81 -15.61
C ASN A 80 -10.51 11.17 -15.74
N ALA A 81 -10.20 10.13 -14.96
CA ALA A 81 -8.98 9.33 -15.10
C ALA A 81 -8.95 8.51 -16.40
N SER A 82 -10.09 8.21 -17.04
CA SER A 82 -10.10 7.49 -18.31
C SER A 82 -9.35 8.24 -19.42
N ILE A 83 -9.42 9.57 -19.44
CA ILE A 83 -8.59 10.42 -20.34
C ILE A 83 -7.14 10.50 -19.82
N SER A 84 -6.97 10.50 -18.50
CA SER A 84 -5.65 10.46 -17.86
C SER A 84 -4.97 9.10 -18.02
N ILE A 85 -5.72 8.01 -18.17
CA ILE A 85 -5.19 6.65 -18.38
C ILE A 85 -4.37 6.58 -19.67
N VAL A 86 -4.86 7.15 -20.78
CA VAL A 86 -4.10 7.17 -22.04
C VAL A 86 -2.79 7.96 -21.85
N ARG A 87 -2.82 9.10 -21.20
CA ARG A 87 -1.60 9.87 -20.86
C ARG A 87 -0.68 9.06 -19.93
N TRP A 88 -1.24 8.39 -18.95
CA TRP A 88 -0.48 7.55 -18.03
C TRP A 88 0.23 6.40 -18.74
N VAL A 89 -0.46 5.71 -19.63
CA VAL A 89 0.11 4.63 -20.47
C VAL A 89 1.22 5.18 -21.37
N LEU A 90 0.99 6.30 -22.05
CA LEU A 90 2.00 6.94 -22.87
C LEU A 90 3.22 7.37 -22.06
N ASN A 91 3.02 8.04 -20.92
CA ASN A 91 4.10 8.43 -20.03
C ASN A 91 4.85 7.22 -19.47
N PHE A 92 4.15 6.12 -19.20
CA PHE A 92 4.76 4.87 -18.74
C PHE A 92 5.62 4.23 -19.82
N ILE A 93 5.14 4.18 -21.08
CA ILE A 93 5.92 3.69 -22.22
C ILE A 93 7.17 4.55 -22.41
N VAL A 94 7.02 5.88 -22.36
CA VAL A 94 8.16 6.80 -22.42
C VAL A 94 9.13 6.57 -21.27
N ALA A 95 8.64 6.39 -20.04
CA ALA A 95 9.47 6.11 -18.88
C ALA A 95 10.24 4.80 -19.00
N ILE A 96 9.62 3.74 -19.55
CA ILE A 96 10.32 2.47 -19.86
C ILE A 96 11.43 2.70 -20.89
N ILE A 97 11.11 3.39 -21.99
CA ILE A 97 12.08 3.67 -23.04
C ILE A 97 13.27 4.46 -22.47
N VAL A 98 12.99 5.54 -21.73
CA VAL A 98 14.03 6.35 -21.08
C VAL A 98 14.85 5.51 -20.10
N SER A 99 14.20 4.66 -19.30
CA SER A 99 14.89 3.77 -18.35
C SER A 99 15.82 2.79 -19.05
N ILE A 100 15.38 2.21 -20.17
CA ILE A 100 16.22 1.32 -20.98
C ILE A 100 17.46 2.07 -21.53
N TYR A 101 17.27 3.27 -22.10
CA TYR A 101 18.39 4.08 -22.58
C TYR A 101 19.33 4.48 -21.46
N MET A 102 18.80 4.90 -20.30
CA MET A 102 19.63 5.21 -19.14
C MET A 102 20.44 4.01 -18.63
N LEU A 103 19.86 2.80 -18.69
CA LEU A 103 20.56 1.57 -18.33
C LEU A 103 21.64 1.19 -19.35
N LEU A 104 21.39 1.37 -20.66
CA LEU A 104 22.36 1.14 -21.70
C LEU A 104 23.55 2.11 -21.59
N ASP A 105 23.26 3.38 -21.29
CA ASP A 105 24.25 4.44 -21.21
C ASP A 105 24.76 4.69 -19.77
N LYS A 106 24.45 3.80 -18.80
CA LYS A 106 24.76 3.98 -17.36
C LYS A 106 26.23 4.35 -17.11
N ASP A 107 27.17 3.73 -17.85
CA ASP A 107 28.59 3.97 -17.67
C ASP A 107 29.02 5.33 -18.25
N ILE A 108 28.39 5.80 -19.31
CA ILE A 108 28.61 7.11 -19.92
C ILE A 108 28.06 8.19 -18.96
N LEU A 109 26.82 8.01 -18.50
CA LEU A 109 26.15 8.91 -17.56
C LEU A 109 26.94 9.03 -16.26
N SER A 110 27.35 7.90 -15.68
CA SER A 110 28.15 7.85 -14.44
C SER A 110 29.48 8.58 -14.62
N ARG A 111 30.19 8.38 -15.74
CA ARG A 111 31.44 9.09 -16.03
C ARG A 111 31.21 10.59 -16.23
N SER A 112 30.14 10.98 -16.91
CA SER A 112 29.80 12.38 -17.12
C SER A 112 29.46 13.06 -15.80
N PHE A 113 28.65 12.44 -14.97
CA PHE A 113 28.31 12.95 -13.62
C PHE A 113 29.56 13.07 -12.76
N LYS A 114 30.43 12.08 -12.78
CA LYS A 114 31.72 12.14 -12.09
C LYS A 114 32.56 13.34 -12.54
N ARG A 115 32.66 13.60 -13.87
CA ARG A 115 33.37 14.77 -14.38
C ARG A 115 32.80 16.09 -13.88
N ILE A 116 31.46 16.23 -13.81
CA ILE A 116 30.80 17.41 -13.29
C ILE A 116 31.18 17.63 -11.83
N VAL A 117 31.10 16.59 -10.99
CA VAL A 117 31.49 16.67 -9.57
C VAL A 117 32.94 17.10 -9.41
N TYR A 118 33.86 16.53 -10.19
CA TYR A 118 35.29 16.88 -10.12
C TYR A 118 35.61 18.26 -10.74
N SER A 119 34.71 18.83 -11.55
CA SER A 119 34.85 20.19 -12.08
C SER A 119 34.39 21.25 -11.08
N ILE A 120 33.36 20.94 -10.27
CA ILE A 120 32.76 21.88 -9.32
C ILE A 120 33.53 21.91 -8.00
N PHE A 121 33.96 20.76 -7.52
CA PHE A 121 34.58 20.61 -6.20
C PHE A 121 36.10 20.42 -6.31
N ARG A 122 36.84 20.90 -5.30
CA ARG A 122 38.29 20.56 -5.15
C ARG A 122 38.44 19.03 -5.05
N LYS A 123 39.54 18.51 -5.53
CA LYS A 123 39.79 17.07 -5.68
C LYS A 123 39.45 16.23 -4.45
N GLU A 124 39.79 16.71 -3.26
CA GLU A 124 39.51 16.02 -1.99
C GLU A 124 38.00 15.94 -1.69
N HIS A 125 37.28 17.06 -1.84
CA HIS A 125 35.83 17.12 -1.66
C HIS A 125 35.08 16.35 -2.76
N ALA A 126 35.59 16.36 -4.01
CA ALA A 126 35.01 15.62 -5.11
C ALA A 126 35.06 14.11 -4.87
N ILE A 127 36.15 13.59 -4.31
CA ILE A 127 36.27 12.17 -3.93
C ILE A 127 35.23 11.82 -2.86
N TYR A 128 35.10 12.65 -1.85
CA TYR A 128 34.12 12.42 -0.76
C TYR A 128 32.68 12.45 -1.30
N VAL A 129 32.32 13.48 -2.06
CA VAL A 129 31.00 13.61 -2.67
C VAL A 129 30.68 12.41 -3.56
N TRP A 130 31.62 11.99 -4.43
CA TRP A 130 31.43 10.85 -5.31
C TRP A 130 31.25 9.53 -4.53
N SER A 131 32.06 9.31 -3.48
CA SER A 131 31.91 8.12 -2.65
C SER A 131 30.58 8.07 -1.90
N THR A 132 30.11 9.22 -1.44
CA THR A 132 28.80 9.36 -0.79
C THR A 132 27.65 9.04 -1.76
N PHE A 133 27.70 9.57 -2.99
CA PHE A 133 26.70 9.24 -4.02
C PHE A 133 26.70 7.75 -4.38
N LYS A 134 27.88 7.15 -4.51
CA LYS A 134 27.99 5.71 -4.78
C LYS A 134 27.38 4.89 -3.63
N HIS A 135 27.73 5.23 -2.40
CA HIS A 135 27.20 4.55 -1.22
C HIS A 135 25.68 4.71 -1.09
N ALA A 136 25.16 5.93 -1.32
CA ALA A 136 23.72 6.18 -1.35
C ALA A 136 23.01 5.35 -2.43
N ASN A 137 23.60 5.26 -3.64
CA ASN A 137 23.05 4.42 -4.72
C ASN A 137 23.01 2.94 -4.34
N ASP A 138 24.04 2.42 -3.70
CA ASP A 138 24.12 1.01 -3.31
C ASP A 138 23.06 0.70 -2.22
N ILE A 139 22.89 1.59 -1.24
CA ILE A 139 21.85 1.48 -0.21
C ILE A 139 20.46 1.54 -0.85
N PHE A 140 20.21 2.54 -1.68
CA PHE A 140 18.92 2.75 -2.34
C PHE A 140 18.54 1.56 -3.22
N SER A 141 19.45 1.09 -4.07
CA SER A 141 19.23 -0.06 -4.93
C SER A 141 18.95 -1.33 -4.12
N GLY A 142 19.72 -1.55 -3.07
CA GLY A 142 19.52 -2.68 -2.16
C GLY A 142 18.16 -2.63 -1.45
N PHE A 143 17.74 -1.43 -1.04
CA PHE A 143 16.45 -1.21 -0.40
C PHE A 143 15.27 -1.47 -1.36
N ILE A 144 15.31 -0.88 -2.57
CA ILE A 144 14.25 -1.06 -3.58
C ILE A 144 14.10 -2.54 -3.97
N ILE A 145 15.22 -3.23 -4.24
CA ILE A 145 15.20 -4.66 -4.58
C ILE A 145 14.66 -5.46 -3.40
N GLY A 146 15.18 -5.21 -2.19
CA GLY A 146 14.75 -5.90 -0.99
C GLY A 146 13.25 -5.71 -0.74
N LYS A 147 12.77 -4.46 -0.82
CA LYS A 147 11.35 -4.15 -0.57
C LYS A 147 10.42 -4.70 -1.64
N THR A 148 10.89 -4.79 -2.89
CA THR A 148 10.14 -5.44 -3.98
C THR A 148 9.98 -6.95 -3.73
N ILE A 149 11.05 -7.63 -3.31
CA ILE A 149 11.01 -9.06 -2.99
C ILE A 149 10.12 -9.30 -1.77
N ASP A 150 10.28 -8.50 -0.72
CA ASP A 150 9.49 -8.53 0.49
C ASP A 150 7.99 -8.42 0.19
N SER A 151 7.59 -7.38 -0.55
CA SER A 151 6.21 -7.14 -0.98
C SER A 151 5.60 -8.27 -1.79
N LEU A 152 6.40 -8.87 -2.69
CA LEU A 152 5.97 -10.01 -3.47
C LEU A 152 5.69 -11.24 -2.57
N ILE A 153 6.58 -11.50 -1.62
CA ILE A 153 6.44 -12.62 -0.67
C ILE A 153 5.21 -12.39 0.22
N ILE A 154 5.02 -11.19 0.75
CA ILE A 154 3.85 -10.82 1.57
C ILE A 154 2.56 -10.98 0.76
N GLY A 155 2.51 -10.54 -0.49
CA GLY A 155 1.36 -10.74 -1.36
C GLY A 155 1.03 -12.22 -1.59
N ILE A 156 2.05 -13.05 -1.82
CA ILE A 156 1.88 -14.50 -1.98
C ILE A 156 1.41 -15.16 -0.68
N ILE A 157 2.02 -14.83 0.46
CA ILE A 157 1.60 -15.38 1.77
C ILE A 157 0.18 -14.94 2.08
N CYS A 158 -0.17 -13.68 1.79
CA CYS A 158 -1.52 -13.17 1.96
C CYS A 158 -2.53 -13.99 1.12
N LEU A 159 -2.22 -14.23 -0.17
CA LEU A 159 -3.06 -15.02 -1.07
C LEU A 159 -3.25 -16.45 -0.56
N LEU A 160 -2.16 -17.12 -0.19
CA LEU A 160 -2.19 -18.50 0.27
C LEU A 160 -2.92 -18.62 1.62
N GLY A 161 -2.63 -17.69 2.55
CA GLY A 161 -3.27 -17.67 3.86
C GLY A 161 -4.78 -17.41 3.77
N MET A 162 -5.19 -16.42 2.99
CA MET A 162 -6.61 -16.14 2.77
C MET A 162 -7.34 -17.33 2.14
N LYS A 163 -6.72 -18.02 1.16
CA LYS A 163 -7.28 -19.23 0.56
C LYS A 163 -7.36 -20.38 1.58
N LEU A 164 -6.31 -20.59 2.37
CA LEU A 164 -6.25 -21.67 3.37
C LEU A 164 -7.33 -21.50 4.45
N PHE A 165 -7.54 -20.28 4.92
CA PHE A 165 -8.52 -19.96 5.95
C PHE A 165 -9.91 -19.61 5.39
N ASN A 166 -10.11 -19.71 4.07
CA ASN A 166 -11.35 -19.34 3.37
C ASN A 166 -11.82 -17.90 3.70
N ILE A 167 -10.87 -16.96 3.78
CA ILE A 167 -11.14 -15.55 4.05
C ILE A 167 -11.30 -14.79 2.73
N GLY A 168 -12.35 -13.95 2.63
CA GLY A 168 -12.51 -13.00 1.54
C GLY A 168 -13.13 -13.57 0.26
N SER A 169 -13.35 -14.88 0.15
CA SER A 169 -14.04 -15.52 -0.98
C SER A 169 -13.57 -14.96 -2.36
N SER A 170 -14.45 -14.30 -3.11
CA SER A 170 -14.13 -13.71 -4.43
C SER A 170 -13.10 -12.58 -4.39
N TYR A 171 -12.91 -11.93 -3.26
CA TYR A 171 -11.98 -10.79 -3.10
C TYR A 171 -10.55 -11.21 -2.74
N THR A 172 -10.30 -12.50 -2.47
CA THR A 172 -9.00 -13.02 -2.01
C THR A 172 -7.84 -12.57 -2.90
N VAL A 173 -7.96 -12.71 -4.21
CA VAL A 173 -6.89 -12.37 -5.16
C VAL A 173 -6.62 -10.86 -5.16
N ILE A 174 -7.68 -10.07 -5.31
CA ILE A 174 -7.60 -8.59 -5.36
C ILE A 174 -6.98 -8.04 -4.08
N VAL A 175 -7.48 -8.50 -2.92
CA VAL A 175 -6.98 -8.06 -1.61
C VAL A 175 -5.52 -8.43 -1.42
N SER A 176 -5.13 -9.66 -1.77
CA SER A 176 -3.74 -10.11 -1.59
C SER A 176 -2.76 -9.33 -2.45
N ILE A 177 -3.13 -9.04 -3.70
CA ILE A 177 -2.29 -8.22 -4.58
C ILE A 177 -2.24 -6.77 -4.06
N PHE A 178 -3.37 -6.23 -3.61
CA PHE A 178 -3.42 -4.87 -3.05
C PHE A 178 -2.54 -4.75 -1.79
N VAL A 179 -2.64 -5.69 -0.85
CA VAL A 179 -1.80 -5.74 0.35
C VAL A 179 -0.32 -5.88 -0.03
N GLY A 180 0.01 -6.79 -0.96
CA GLY A 180 1.39 -6.96 -1.42
C GLY A 180 1.95 -5.68 -2.06
N LEU A 181 1.19 -5.02 -2.93
CA LEU A 181 1.63 -3.81 -3.62
C LEU A 181 1.80 -2.62 -2.67
N THR A 182 0.83 -2.42 -1.78
CA THR A 182 0.92 -1.34 -0.79
C THR A 182 2.06 -1.56 0.19
N ASN A 183 2.44 -2.81 0.48
CA ASN A 183 3.57 -3.15 1.35
C ASN A 183 4.91 -2.63 0.80
N MET A 184 5.01 -2.25 -0.48
CA MET A 184 6.19 -1.56 -1.00
C MET A 184 6.40 -0.21 -0.32
N ILE A 185 5.35 0.46 0.15
CA ILE A 185 5.46 1.77 0.81
C ILE A 185 5.92 1.53 2.25
N PRO A 186 7.11 2.02 2.65
CA PRO A 186 7.62 1.78 3.98
C PRO A 186 6.69 2.33 5.07
N TYR A 187 6.48 1.58 6.13
CA TYR A 187 5.65 1.88 7.31
C TYR A 187 4.16 2.10 7.02
N PHE A 188 3.79 2.85 5.99
CA PHE A 188 2.40 3.17 5.66
C PHE A 188 1.70 2.09 4.85
N GLY A 189 2.47 1.33 4.05
CA GLY A 189 1.96 0.31 3.17
C GLY A 189 1.03 -0.71 3.85
N PRO A 190 1.44 -1.30 4.98
CA PRO A 190 0.60 -2.23 5.72
C PRO A 190 -0.77 -1.66 6.09
N PHE A 191 -0.84 -0.41 6.53
CA PHE A 191 -2.10 0.24 6.90
C PHE A 191 -2.95 0.59 5.68
N ILE A 192 -2.32 1.10 4.62
CA ILE A 192 -2.99 1.43 3.34
C ILE A 192 -3.56 0.17 2.71
N GLY A 193 -2.89 -0.97 2.83
CA GLY A 193 -3.38 -2.26 2.34
C GLY A 193 -4.44 -2.89 3.23
N ALA A 194 -4.23 -2.90 4.54
CA ALA A 194 -5.10 -3.60 5.48
C ALA A 194 -6.45 -2.91 5.68
N ILE A 195 -6.47 -1.60 5.93
CA ILE A 195 -7.70 -0.88 6.32
C ILE A 195 -8.80 -1.00 5.26
N PRO A 196 -8.55 -0.64 3.98
CA PRO A 196 -9.58 -0.80 2.95
C PRO A 196 -9.97 -2.27 2.71
N SER A 197 -9.01 -3.18 2.81
CA SER A 197 -9.25 -4.62 2.62
C SER A 197 -10.14 -5.21 3.70
N ILE A 198 -9.94 -4.83 4.96
CA ILE A 198 -10.82 -5.21 6.08
C ILE A 198 -12.25 -4.72 5.82
N LEU A 199 -12.39 -3.47 5.40
CA LEU A 199 -13.69 -2.88 5.08
C LEU A 199 -14.38 -3.65 3.93
N VAL A 200 -13.65 -3.86 2.82
CA VAL A 200 -14.19 -4.63 1.67
C VAL A 200 -14.68 -6.00 2.10
N ILE A 201 -13.87 -6.78 2.83
CA ILE A 201 -14.25 -8.12 3.26
C ILE A 201 -15.40 -8.09 4.26
N SER A 202 -15.35 -7.18 5.25
CA SER A 202 -16.41 -7.07 6.27
C SER A 202 -17.76 -6.77 5.67
N LEU A 203 -17.77 -5.90 4.67
CA LEU A 203 -19.00 -5.36 4.08
C LEU A 203 -19.51 -6.22 2.93
N SER A 204 -18.61 -6.78 2.11
CA SER A 204 -19.00 -7.55 0.92
C SER A 204 -19.19 -9.04 1.18
N VAL A 205 -18.56 -9.59 2.23
CA VAL A 205 -18.65 -11.03 2.54
C VAL A 205 -19.35 -11.25 3.87
N SER A 206 -18.71 -10.88 4.98
CA SER A 206 -19.33 -10.87 6.31
C SER A 206 -18.42 -10.18 7.35
N PRO A 207 -19.00 -9.61 8.42
CA PRO A 207 -18.21 -9.04 9.54
C PRO A 207 -17.29 -10.07 10.19
N LYS A 208 -17.70 -11.33 10.26
CA LYS A 208 -16.86 -12.42 10.79
C LYS A 208 -15.60 -12.64 9.96
N GLN A 209 -15.73 -12.62 8.63
CA GLN A 209 -14.58 -12.75 7.74
C GLN A 209 -13.67 -11.50 7.76
N GLY A 210 -14.25 -10.31 7.92
CA GLY A 210 -13.47 -9.10 8.14
C GLY A 210 -12.64 -9.15 9.42
N LEU A 211 -13.23 -9.65 10.53
CA LEU A 211 -12.49 -9.87 11.77
C LEU A 211 -11.41 -10.94 11.62
N ALA A 212 -11.71 -12.03 10.93
CA ALA A 212 -10.72 -13.08 10.64
C ALA A 212 -9.56 -12.53 9.80
N PHE A 213 -9.85 -11.69 8.81
CA PHE A 213 -8.81 -11.02 8.01
C PHE A 213 -7.99 -10.02 8.84
N LEU A 214 -8.63 -9.26 9.73
CA LEU A 214 -7.93 -8.35 10.64
C LEU A 214 -6.89 -9.12 11.49
N ILE A 215 -7.30 -10.23 12.10
CA ILE A 215 -6.39 -11.06 12.91
C ILE A 215 -5.28 -11.62 12.02
N PHE A 216 -5.63 -12.14 10.86
CA PHE A 216 -4.68 -12.71 9.91
C PHE A 216 -3.64 -11.66 9.44
N VAL A 217 -4.08 -10.46 9.06
CA VAL A 217 -3.16 -9.42 8.58
C VAL A 217 -2.26 -8.88 9.70
N ILE A 218 -2.73 -8.82 10.95
CA ILE A 218 -1.88 -8.49 12.09
C ILE A 218 -0.76 -9.52 12.25
N ILE A 219 -1.09 -10.81 12.19
CA ILE A 219 -0.09 -11.89 12.27
C ILE A 219 0.88 -11.80 11.10
N LEU A 220 0.39 -11.56 9.89
CA LEU A 220 1.19 -11.38 8.70
C LEU A 220 2.18 -10.20 8.85
N GLN A 221 1.71 -9.07 9.39
CA GLN A 221 2.56 -7.91 9.63
C GLN A 221 3.61 -8.14 10.72
N GLN A 222 3.28 -8.92 11.77
CA GLN A 222 4.26 -9.33 12.77
C GLN A 222 5.33 -10.25 12.17
N PHE A 223 4.93 -11.15 11.27
CA PHE A 223 5.87 -11.99 10.52
C PHE A 223 6.77 -11.15 9.61
N ASP A 224 6.19 -10.19 8.88
CA ASP A 224 6.95 -9.26 8.04
C ASP A 224 7.96 -8.47 8.87
N GLY A 225 7.52 -7.76 9.89
CA GLY A 225 8.36 -6.87 10.68
C GLY A 225 9.46 -7.56 11.48
N ASN A 226 9.22 -8.79 11.99
CA ASN A 226 10.15 -9.47 12.88
C ASN A 226 11.00 -10.54 12.18
N ILE A 227 10.56 -11.07 11.05
CA ILE A 227 11.26 -12.19 10.39
C ILE A 227 11.67 -11.84 8.96
N LEU A 228 10.71 -11.41 8.13
CA LEU A 228 10.94 -11.22 6.71
C LEU A 228 11.74 -9.96 6.43
N GLY A 229 11.33 -8.83 7.00
CA GLY A 229 12.02 -7.55 6.86
C GLY A 229 13.50 -7.62 7.26
N PRO A 230 13.85 -8.07 8.48
CA PRO A 230 15.26 -8.23 8.87
C PRO A 230 16.06 -9.19 7.99
N LYS A 231 15.44 -10.26 7.49
CA LYS A 231 16.13 -11.21 6.60
C LYS A 231 16.38 -10.67 5.19
N ILE A 232 15.45 -9.89 4.63
CA ILE A 232 15.53 -9.39 3.25
C ILE A 232 16.26 -8.06 3.18
N LEU A 233 15.86 -7.11 4.04
CA LEU A 233 16.42 -5.76 4.05
C LEU A 233 17.72 -5.69 4.85
N GLY A 234 17.84 -6.49 5.94
CA GLY A 234 18.99 -6.49 6.85
C GLY A 234 19.26 -5.11 7.44
N ASP A 235 20.44 -4.94 8.04
CA ASP A 235 20.91 -3.65 8.56
C ASP A 235 21.55 -2.76 7.47
N LYS A 236 21.02 -2.86 6.22
CA LYS A 236 21.67 -2.22 5.06
C LYS A 236 21.66 -0.70 5.11
N THR A 237 20.75 -0.10 5.85
CA THR A 237 20.69 1.36 5.94
C THR A 237 21.65 1.94 6.96
N GLY A 238 22.00 1.21 8.02
CA GLY A 238 22.84 1.69 9.13
C GLY A 238 22.26 2.92 9.86
N LEU A 239 21.05 3.33 9.52
CA LEU A 239 20.38 4.52 10.06
C LEU A 239 19.46 4.14 11.22
N ARG A 240 19.38 5.02 12.21
CA ARG A 240 18.39 4.89 13.28
C ARG A 240 16.97 5.10 12.71
N PRO A 241 15.95 4.34 13.19
CA PRO A 241 14.58 4.41 12.68
C PRO A 241 14.01 5.83 12.58
N ILE A 242 14.38 6.71 13.52
CA ILE A 242 13.92 8.11 13.52
C ILE A 242 14.30 8.87 12.24
N TRP A 243 15.51 8.64 11.71
CA TRP A 243 15.96 9.28 10.48
C TRP A 243 15.27 8.75 9.24
N ILE A 244 14.89 7.46 9.27
CA ILE A 244 14.14 6.84 8.18
C ILE A 244 12.72 7.43 8.14
N ILE A 245 12.04 7.51 9.30
CA ILE A 245 10.70 8.11 9.40
C ILE A 245 10.73 9.58 8.96
N PHE A 246 11.75 10.34 9.41
CA PHE A 246 11.94 11.73 9.01
C PHE A 246 12.10 11.86 7.49
N ALA A 247 12.99 11.06 6.88
CA ALA A 247 13.24 11.08 5.44
C ALA A 247 11.99 10.73 4.63
N ILE A 248 11.24 9.70 5.03
CA ILE A 248 9.97 9.30 4.40
C ILE A 248 8.92 10.41 4.52
N THR A 249 8.81 11.04 5.70
CA THR A 249 7.83 12.10 5.91
C THR A 249 8.14 13.34 5.07
N VAL A 250 9.40 13.79 5.09
CA VAL A 250 9.84 14.97 4.30
C VAL A 250 9.80 14.66 2.81
N GLY A 251 10.32 13.49 2.40
CA GLY A 251 10.28 13.04 1.02
C GLY A 251 8.85 12.91 0.50
N GLY A 252 7.96 12.34 1.30
CA GLY A 252 6.54 12.22 0.98
C GLY A 252 5.84 13.57 0.82
N TRP A 253 6.22 14.56 1.62
CA TRP A 253 5.70 15.92 1.48
C TRP A 253 6.17 16.60 0.18
N ILE A 254 7.42 16.39 -0.23
CA ILE A 254 8.01 17.01 -1.43
C ILE A 254 7.57 16.31 -2.71
N GLY A 255 7.60 14.98 -2.75
CA GLY A 255 7.43 14.18 -3.96
C GLY A 255 6.32 13.11 -3.90
N GLY A 256 5.42 13.19 -2.91
CA GLY A 256 4.37 12.19 -2.71
C GLY A 256 4.95 10.79 -2.51
N ILE A 257 4.26 9.76 -3.03
CA ILE A 257 4.69 8.35 -2.89
C ILE A 257 6.10 8.14 -3.45
N VAL A 258 6.46 8.78 -4.57
CA VAL A 258 7.80 8.66 -5.16
C VAL A 258 8.87 9.27 -4.26
N GLY A 259 8.55 10.36 -3.56
CA GLY A 259 9.47 11.02 -2.63
C GLY A 259 9.68 10.25 -1.31
N MET A 260 8.84 9.28 -0.99
CA MET A 260 9.01 8.41 0.18
C MET A 260 10.14 7.38 -0.01
N PHE A 261 10.49 7.11 -1.25
CA PHE A 261 11.60 6.24 -1.65
C PHE A 261 12.88 7.06 -1.91
#